data_c6c7b0fd2c77a2e9fad4719925d38cba
#
_entry.id   c6c7b0fd2c77a2e9fad4719925d38cba
#
_cell.length_a   1.000
_cell.length_b   1.000
_cell.length_c   1.000
_cell.angle_alpha   90.00
_cell.angle_beta   90.00
_cell.angle_gamma   90.00
#
_symmetry.space_group_name_H-M   'P 1'
#
loop_
_entity.id
_entity.type
_entity.pdbx_description
1 polymer ?
#
loop_
_entity_poly.entity_id
_entity_poly.type
_entity_poly.pdbx_seq_one_letter_code
_entity_poly.pdbx_strand_id
1 'polypeptide(L)'
;MTQPAGGSAPIASTLRYGAPISFEGWLQAHSHRLKPPVGNQQIWPDSDLICTVVGGPNQRTDFHDDPFEEYFHQFRGNASVLIEDRGKIERIPLREGDMFLLPAHVRHSPQRPEPGSLCTVIERSRPAGAIDAFEWFCANCGHLVTRLEVQLQSIVEDLPKTYARFYDSSPEARTCSQCGTVHPGRDWATWLAHCAKTWPQTAAR
;
A
#
# COMPACT_ATOMS: atom_id res chain seq x y z
N MET A 1 -9.73 -19.72 52.53
CA MET A 1 -10.49 -20.32 51.44
C MET A 1 -10.74 -19.23 50.41
N THR A 2 -9.93 -19.12 49.41
CA THR A 2 -10.00 -18.13 48.32
C THR A 2 -10.79 -18.78 47.16
N GLN A 3 -11.91 -18.21 46.79
CA GLN A 3 -12.67 -18.63 45.60
C GLN A 3 -11.87 -18.27 44.33
N PRO A 4 -11.82 -19.14 43.30
CA PRO A 4 -11.27 -18.80 42.02
C PRO A 4 -12.21 -17.85 41.28
N ALA A 5 -11.61 -16.80 40.70
CA ALA A 5 -12.30 -15.88 39.79
C ALA A 5 -12.78 -16.67 38.56
N GLY A 6 -14.11 -16.76 38.41
CA GLY A 6 -14.72 -17.34 37.22
C GLY A 6 -14.44 -16.47 36.00
N GLY A 7 -13.56 -16.93 35.15
CA GLY A 7 -13.43 -16.37 33.81
C GLY A 7 -14.69 -16.67 33.03
N SER A 8 -15.46 -15.65 32.69
CA SER A 8 -16.60 -15.80 31.78
C SER A 8 -16.07 -16.20 30.41
N ALA A 9 -16.50 -17.39 29.95
CA ALA A 9 -16.26 -17.81 28.58
C ALA A 9 -16.82 -16.74 27.62
N PRO A 10 -16.14 -16.46 26.49
CA PRO A 10 -16.65 -15.53 25.50
C PRO A 10 -18.03 -16.03 25.02
N ILE A 11 -19.03 -15.18 25.16
CA ILE A 11 -20.37 -15.44 24.62
C ILE A 11 -20.19 -15.56 23.11
N ALA A 12 -20.33 -16.76 22.56
CA ALA A 12 -20.37 -16.94 21.11
C ALA A 12 -21.52 -16.08 20.57
N SER A 13 -21.20 -15.10 19.75
CA SER A 13 -22.18 -14.22 19.12
C SER A 13 -23.08 -15.07 18.24
N THR A 14 -24.37 -15.18 18.60
CA THR A 14 -25.41 -15.80 17.75
C THR A 14 -25.91 -14.83 16.67
N LEU A 15 -25.32 -13.63 16.59
CA LEU A 15 -25.67 -12.63 15.61
C LEU A 15 -25.17 -13.03 14.23
N ARG A 16 -26.01 -12.82 13.21
CA ARG A 16 -25.67 -13.02 11.80
C ARG A 16 -24.55 -12.09 11.32
N TYR A 17 -24.25 -11.07 12.07
CA TYR A 17 -23.20 -10.07 11.86
C TYR A 17 -22.33 -10.00 13.13
N GLY A 18 -21.04 -9.67 12.97
CA GLY A 18 -20.14 -9.52 14.10
C GLY A 18 -20.48 -8.32 14.98
N ALA A 19 -20.07 -8.36 16.24
CA ALA A 19 -20.17 -7.19 17.12
C ALA A 19 -19.21 -6.07 16.64
N PRO A 20 -19.54 -4.79 16.91
CA PRO A 20 -18.60 -3.70 16.69
C PRO A 20 -17.29 -3.96 17.43
N ILE A 21 -16.17 -3.61 16.81
CA ILE A 21 -14.85 -3.70 17.43
C ILE A 21 -14.38 -2.30 17.88
N SER A 22 -13.60 -2.24 18.94
CA SER A 22 -12.85 -1.03 19.28
C SER A 22 -11.68 -0.91 18.33
N PHE A 23 -11.66 0.13 17.49
CA PHE A 23 -10.56 0.36 16.55
C PHE A 23 -9.22 0.58 17.28
N GLU A 24 -9.21 1.37 18.35
CA GLU A 24 -8.01 1.57 19.16
C GLU A 24 -7.53 0.26 19.81
N GLY A 25 -8.45 -0.54 20.36
CA GLY A 25 -8.11 -1.86 20.90
C GLY A 25 -7.54 -2.80 19.83
N TRP A 26 -8.10 -2.74 18.62
CA TRP A 26 -7.60 -3.50 17.49
C TRP A 26 -6.18 -3.05 17.09
N LEU A 27 -5.92 -1.74 17.03
CA LEU A 27 -4.59 -1.19 16.75
C LEU A 27 -3.55 -1.64 17.78
N GLN A 28 -3.89 -1.60 19.07
CA GLN A 28 -2.99 -2.05 20.15
C GLN A 28 -2.63 -3.53 19.99
N ALA A 29 -3.62 -4.37 19.72
CA ALA A 29 -3.42 -5.82 19.52
C ALA A 29 -2.57 -6.14 18.29
N HIS A 30 -2.63 -5.33 17.21
CA HIS A 30 -1.97 -5.60 15.94
C HIS A 30 -0.77 -4.67 15.65
N SER A 31 -0.38 -3.81 16.59
CA SER A 31 0.70 -2.84 16.43
C SER A 31 2.03 -3.43 15.95
N HIS A 32 2.31 -4.68 16.34
CA HIS A 32 3.51 -5.41 15.93
C HIS A 32 3.54 -5.72 14.43
N ARG A 33 2.38 -5.82 13.76
CA ARG A 33 2.23 -6.09 12.32
C ARG A 33 2.18 -4.81 11.47
N LEU A 34 2.01 -3.66 12.10
CA LEU A 34 1.97 -2.35 11.42
C LEU A 34 3.35 -1.71 11.31
N LYS A 35 4.41 -2.52 11.39
CA LYS A 35 5.82 -2.12 11.28
C LYS A 35 6.51 -2.89 10.16
N PRO A 36 7.58 -2.36 9.56
CA PRO A 36 8.38 -3.12 8.62
C PRO A 36 8.76 -4.52 9.17
N PRO A 37 8.88 -5.53 8.32
CA PRO A 37 8.80 -5.51 6.85
C PRO A 37 7.38 -5.60 6.28
N VAL A 38 6.36 -5.95 7.06
CA VAL A 38 4.98 -6.18 6.55
C VAL A 38 4.23 -4.85 6.40
N GLY A 39 4.14 -4.09 7.50
CA GLY A 39 3.56 -2.74 7.49
C GLY A 39 2.05 -2.66 7.28
N ASN A 40 1.33 -3.76 7.06
CA ASN A 40 -0.11 -3.76 6.84
C ASN A 40 -0.83 -4.92 7.52
N GLN A 41 -2.11 -4.72 7.84
CA GLN A 41 -2.97 -5.74 8.42
C GLN A 41 -4.43 -5.47 8.05
N GLN A 42 -5.10 -6.47 7.48
CA GLN A 42 -6.53 -6.41 7.21
C GLN A 42 -7.33 -6.55 8.51
N ILE A 43 -8.39 -5.75 8.67
CA ILE A 43 -9.23 -5.76 9.88
C ILE A 43 -10.19 -6.94 9.88
N TRP A 44 -10.87 -7.18 8.75
CA TRP A 44 -11.84 -8.29 8.56
C TRP A 44 -11.38 -9.16 7.39
N PRO A 45 -10.68 -10.27 7.65
CA PRO A 45 -10.08 -11.09 6.57
C PRO A 45 -11.13 -11.78 5.67
N ASP A 46 -12.32 -12.06 6.18
CA ASP A 46 -13.38 -12.78 5.46
C ASP A 46 -14.49 -11.84 4.93
N SER A 47 -14.14 -10.61 4.58
CA SER A 47 -15.10 -9.61 4.11
C SER A 47 -14.88 -9.30 2.62
N ASP A 48 -16.00 -9.05 1.90
CA ASP A 48 -15.95 -8.52 0.53
C ASP A 48 -15.39 -7.11 0.44
N LEU A 49 -15.41 -6.38 1.55
CA LEU A 49 -14.75 -5.10 1.70
C LEU A 49 -13.36 -5.31 2.32
N ILE A 50 -12.32 -5.01 1.58
CA ILE A 50 -10.96 -5.07 2.07
C ILE A 50 -10.68 -3.79 2.85
N CYS A 51 -10.63 -3.89 4.17
CA CYS A 51 -10.29 -2.77 5.05
C CYS A 51 -8.94 -3.06 5.71
N THR A 52 -7.89 -2.38 5.24
CA THR A 52 -6.51 -2.60 5.65
C THR A 52 -5.97 -1.40 6.39
N VAL A 53 -5.32 -1.61 7.53
CA VAL A 53 -4.50 -0.58 8.18
C VAL A 53 -3.05 -0.74 7.71
N VAL A 54 -2.46 0.36 7.26
CA VAL A 54 -1.08 0.40 6.76
C VAL A 54 -0.27 1.38 7.61
N GLY A 55 0.87 0.90 8.12
CA GLY A 55 1.78 1.67 8.97
C GLY A 55 3.04 2.13 8.25
N GLY A 56 3.61 3.25 8.75
CA GLY A 56 4.93 3.73 8.36
C GLY A 56 6.03 3.32 9.37
N PRO A 57 7.33 3.33 8.95
CA PRO A 57 7.79 3.74 7.62
C PRO A 57 7.55 2.68 6.55
N ASN A 58 7.08 3.11 5.39
CA ASN A 58 6.90 2.26 4.22
C ASN A 58 7.07 3.11 2.96
N GLN A 59 8.12 2.85 2.20
CA GLN A 59 8.43 3.53 0.95
C GLN A 59 8.69 2.49 -0.14
N ARG A 60 8.15 2.72 -1.33
CA ARG A 60 8.16 1.77 -2.44
C ARG A 60 8.35 2.47 -3.77
N THR A 61 8.89 1.77 -4.76
CA THR A 61 9.17 2.30 -6.10
C THR A 61 8.23 1.77 -7.17
N ASP A 62 7.32 0.89 -6.82
CA ASP A 62 6.28 0.39 -7.70
C ASP A 62 5.04 1.28 -7.67
N PHE A 63 4.29 1.24 -8.75
CA PHE A 63 2.97 1.83 -8.89
C PHE A 63 1.93 0.74 -9.07
N HIS A 64 0.83 0.87 -8.37
CA HIS A 64 -0.31 -0.02 -8.48
C HIS A 64 -1.32 0.55 -9.49
N ASP A 65 -1.78 -0.27 -10.40
CA ASP A 65 -2.91 -0.05 -11.30
C ASP A 65 -4.05 -0.94 -10.79
N ASP A 66 -4.88 -0.39 -9.89
CA ASP A 66 -6.01 -1.08 -9.29
C ASP A 66 -7.22 -0.98 -10.22
N PRO A 67 -7.90 -2.09 -10.56
CA PRO A 67 -9.13 -2.07 -11.35
C PRO A 67 -10.33 -1.47 -10.61
N PHE A 68 -10.19 -1.13 -9.33
CA PHE A 68 -11.22 -0.55 -8.48
C PHE A 68 -10.77 0.75 -7.82
N GLU A 69 -11.72 1.44 -7.20
CA GLU A 69 -11.46 2.62 -6.40
C GLU A 69 -10.80 2.22 -5.08
N GLU A 70 -9.85 3.05 -4.62
CA GLU A 70 -9.26 2.95 -3.30
C GLU A 70 -9.61 4.18 -2.45
N TYR A 71 -10.12 3.96 -1.24
CA TYR A 71 -10.34 5.01 -0.27
C TYR A 71 -9.23 5.01 0.78
N PHE A 72 -8.63 6.18 1.00
CA PHE A 72 -7.58 6.41 1.99
C PHE A 72 -8.11 7.30 3.11
N HIS A 73 -7.86 6.93 4.35
CA HIS A 73 -8.04 7.80 5.50
C HIS A 73 -6.75 7.80 6.32
N GLN A 74 -6.03 8.92 6.27
CA GLN A 74 -4.80 9.13 7.01
C GLN A 74 -5.13 9.57 8.43
N PHE A 75 -5.32 8.64 9.35
CA PHE A 75 -5.81 8.96 10.70
C PHE A 75 -4.73 9.27 11.73
N ARG A 76 -3.43 9.02 11.40
CA ARG A 76 -2.30 9.39 12.27
C ARG A 76 -1.05 9.67 11.45
N GLY A 77 -0.37 10.79 11.76
CA GLY A 77 0.84 11.22 11.07
C GLY A 77 0.59 11.56 9.60
N ASN A 78 1.68 11.68 8.83
CA ASN A 78 1.59 12.12 7.44
C ASN A 78 2.06 11.03 6.47
N ALA A 79 1.51 11.09 5.26
CA ALA A 79 1.84 10.24 4.12
C ALA A 79 1.75 11.05 2.83
N SER A 80 1.98 10.39 1.70
CA SER A 80 1.65 10.92 0.38
C SER A 80 1.33 9.78 -0.57
N VAL A 81 0.59 10.07 -1.63
CA VAL A 81 0.41 9.17 -2.76
C VAL A 81 1.11 9.79 -3.96
N LEU A 82 2.04 9.04 -4.57
CA LEU A 82 2.57 9.41 -5.88
C LEU A 82 1.60 8.90 -6.94
N ILE A 83 1.27 9.75 -7.89
CA ILE A 83 0.42 9.40 -9.03
C ILE A 83 1.25 9.55 -10.31
N GLU A 84 1.29 8.50 -11.13
CA GLU A 84 1.83 8.59 -12.48
C GLU A 84 0.72 8.96 -13.45
N ASP A 85 0.86 10.08 -14.14
CA ASP A 85 -0.02 10.51 -15.24
C ASP A 85 0.82 11.01 -16.41
N ARG A 86 0.77 10.27 -17.52
CA ARG A 86 1.41 10.62 -18.81
C ARG A 86 2.89 10.96 -18.70
N GLY A 87 3.64 10.12 -17.99
CA GLY A 87 5.09 10.28 -17.83
C GLY A 87 5.47 11.34 -16.80
N LYS A 88 4.53 11.81 -16.00
CA LYS A 88 4.77 12.73 -14.87
C LYS A 88 4.35 12.07 -13.58
N ILE A 89 5.12 12.31 -12.54
CA ILE A 89 4.73 11.87 -11.20
C ILE A 89 4.38 13.09 -10.37
N GLU A 90 3.15 13.06 -9.90
CA GLU A 90 2.61 14.05 -8.99
C GLU A 90 2.56 13.49 -7.58
N ARG A 91 2.92 14.29 -6.58
CA ARG A 91 2.84 13.93 -5.18
C ARG A 91 1.61 14.56 -4.55
N ILE A 92 0.66 13.74 -4.15
CA ILE A 92 -0.53 14.15 -3.40
C ILE A 92 -0.25 13.96 -1.91
N PRO A 93 -0.13 15.04 -1.11
CA PRO A 93 0.06 14.90 0.33
C PRO A 93 -1.21 14.36 1.00
N LEU A 94 -1.04 13.46 1.97
CA LEU A 94 -2.07 12.99 2.88
C LEU A 94 -1.63 13.37 4.30
N ARG A 95 -2.25 14.40 4.86
CA ARG A 95 -2.00 14.85 6.24
C ARG A 95 -2.87 14.08 7.21
N GLU A 96 -2.51 14.09 8.47
CA GLU A 96 -3.38 13.55 9.51
C GLU A 96 -4.79 14.15 9.43
N GLY A 97 -5.80 13.29 9.36
CA GLY A 97 -7.21 13.63 9.18
C GLY A 97 -7.68 13.68 7.73
N ASP A 98 -6.79 13.68 6.74
CA ASP A 98 -7.17 13.73 5.34
C ASP A 98 -7.84 12.42 4.87
N MET A 99 -8.84 12.58 4.01
CA MET A 99 -9.50 11.49 3.27
C MET A 99 -9.29 11.70 1.78
N PHE A 100 -9.05 10.62 1.06
CA PHE A 100 -8.82 10.66 -0.38
C PHE A 100 -9.45 9.46 -1.06
N LEU A 101 -10.26 9.68 -2.10
CA LEU A 101 -10.78 8.64 -2.96
C LEU A 101 -10.03 8.65 -4.28
N LEU A 102 -9.33 7.57 -4.56
CA LEU A 102 -8.58 7.37 -5.78
C LEU A 102 -9.44 6.58 -6.77
N PRO A 103 -9.69 7.10 -7.97
CA PRO A 103 -10.43 6.35 -9.00
C PRO A 103 -9.68 5.11 -9.48
N ALA A 104 -10.44 4.13 -9.98
CA ALA A 104 -9.88 2.94 -10.64
C ALA A 104 -8.91 3.32 -11.77
N HIS A 105 -7.89 2.49 -11.96
CA HIS A 105 -6.87 2.64 -13.01
C HIS A 105 -6.00 3.90 -12.93
N VAL A 106 -6.02 4.61 -11.82
CA VAL A 106 -5.04 5.66 -11.54
C VAL A 106 -3.78 5.02 -10.95
N ARG A 107 -2.70 5.01 -11.72
CA ARG A 107 -1.41 4.45 -11.28
C ARG A 107 -0.86 5.22 -10.11
N HIS A 108 -0.68 4.54 -8.99
CA HIS A 108 -0.36 5.20 -7.75
C HIS A 108 0.64 4.41 -6.89
N SER A 109 1.37 5.13 -6.05
CA SER A 109 2.36 4.57 -5.13
C SER A 109 2.26 5.26 -3.77
N PRO A 110 1.58 4.66 -2.78
CA PRO A 110 1.50 5.23 -1.45
C PRO A 110 2.85 5.24 -0.75
N GLN A 111 3.21 6.38 -0.16
CA GLN A 111 4.48 6.63 0.50
C GLN A 111 4.24 7.06 1.94
N ARG A 112 4.80 6.34 2.89
CA ARG A 112 4.67 6.59 4.33
C ARG A 112 6.07 6.65 4.96
N PRO A 113 6.80 7.77 4.80
CA PRO A 113 8.16 7.89 5.34
C PRO A 113 8.18 8.04 6.87
N GLU A 114 7.09 8.54 7.46
CA GLU A 114 7.01 8.91 8.87
C GLU A 114 6.78 7.66 9.74
N PRO A 115 7.69 7.38 10.70
CA PRO A 115 7.48 6.30 11.66
C PRO A 115 6.21 6.52 12.51
N GLY A 116 5.38 5.47 12.61
CA GLY A 116 4.13 5.53 13.37
C GLY A 116 2.97 6.20 12.63
N SER A 117 3.18 6.64 11.39
CA SER A 117 2.10 7.03 10.49
C SER A 117 1.17 5.86 10.24
N LEU A 118 -0.15 6.09 10.27
CA LEU A 118 -1.17 5.08 10.10
C LEU A 118 -2.27 5.57 9.15
N CYS A 119 -2.59 4.74 8.17
CA CYS A 119 -3.63 4.99 7.18
C CYS A 119 -4.56 3.79 7.09
N THR A 120 -5.86 4.01 7.02
CA THR A 120 -6.81 2.98 6.60
C THR A 120 -6.98 3.08 5.10
N VAL A 121 -6.80 1.95 4.42
CA VAL A 121 -7.08 1.79 2.98
C VAL A 121 -8.27 0.86 2.86
N ILE A 122 -9.29 1.30 2.13
CA ILE A 122 -10.51 0.54 1.91
C ILE A 122 -10.67 0.37 0.41
N GLU A 123 -10.82 -0.86 0.00
CA GLU A 123 -10.97 -1.25 -1.40
C GLU A 123 -11.90 -2.45 -1.53
N ARG A 124 -12.31 -2.75 -2.73
CA ARG A 124 -13.19 -3.86 -3.03
C ARG A 124 -12.38 -5.15 -3.19
N SER A 125 -12.94 -6.29 -2.73
CA SER A 125 -12.39 -7.60 -3.06
C SER A 125 -12.42 -7.85 -4.58
N ARG A 126 -11.44 -8.61 -5.09
CA ARG A 126 -11.31 -8.86 -6.54
C ARG A 126 -12.24 -9.99 -6.96
N PRO A 127 -13.27 -9.73 -7.78
CA PRO A 127 -14.03 -10.81 -8.40
C PRO A 127 -13.16 -11.60 -9.37
N ALA A 128 -13.59 -12.79 -9.72
CA ALA A 128 -12.89 -13.62 -10.69
C ALA A 128 -12.68 -12.86 -12.00
N GLY A 129 -11.45 -12.86 -12.50
CA GLY A 129 -11.05 -12.17 -13.74
C GLY A 129 -10.64 -10.70 -13.57
N ALA A 130 -10.77 -10.12 -12.37
CA ALA A 130 -10.19 -8.80 -12.11
C ALA A 130 -8.66 -8.89 -12.02
N ILE A 131 -7.98 -8.04 -12.76
CA ILE A 131 -6.52 -8.04 -12.87
C ILE A 131 -5.99 -6.73 -12.32
N ASP A 132 -5.17 -6.84 -11.30
CA ASP A 132 -4.31 -5.76 -10.81
C ASP A 132 -3.01 -5.75 -11.60
N ALA A 133 -2.36 -4.59 -11.69
CA ALA A 133 -1.01 -4.54 -12.23
C ALA A 133 -0.08 -3.72 -11.34
N PHE A 134 1.19 -4.12 -11.33
CA PHE A 134 2.26 -3.39 -10.67
C PHE A 134 3.27 -2.97 -11.71
N GLU A 135 3.59 -1.69 -11.70
CA GLU A 135 4.39 -1.04 -12.72
C GLU A 135 5.59 -0.34 -12.09
N TRP A 136 6.73 -0.41 -12.77
CA TRP A 136 7.95 0.30 -12.38
C TRP A 136 8.38 1.21 -13.51
N PHE A 137 8.53 2.49 -13.20
CA PHE A 137 8.91 3.51 -14.17
C PHE A 137 10.37 3.92 -14.02
N CYS A 138 11.01 4.17 -15.13
CA CYS A 138 12.37 4.67 -15.16
C CYS A 138 12.46 6.05 -14.52
N ALA A 139 13.23 6.16 -13.45
CA ALA A 139 13.41 7.42 -12.73
C ALA A 139 14.08 8.52 -13.59
N ASN A 140 14.77 8.13 -14.67
CA ASN A 140 15.48 9.07 -15.55
C ASN A 140 14.61 9.62 -16.69
N CYS A 141 13.73 8.79 -17.29
CA CYS A 141 12.96 9.22 -18.47
C CYS A 141 11.45 8.97 -18.36
N GLY A 142 10.95 8.42 -17.24
CA GLY A 142 9.53 8.13 -17.03
C GLY A 142 8.99 6.94 -17.85
N HIS A 143 9.82 6.28 -18.67
CA HIS A 143 9.37 5.14 -19.46
C HIS A 143 9.04 3.93 -18.58
N LEU A 144 8.01 3.18 -18.94
CA LEU A 144 7.65 1.94 -18.27
C LEU A 144 8.78 0.91 -18.44
N VAL A 145 9.34 0.45 -17.32
CA VAL A 145 10.38 -0.59 -17.31
C VAL A 145 9.76 -1.98 -17.27
N THR A 146 8.81 -2.18 -16.38
CA THR A 146 8.14 -3.48 -16.19
C THR A 146 6.71 -3.27 -15.73
N ARG A 147 5.80 -4.11 -16.26
CA ARG A 147 4.42 -4.27 -15.80
C ARG A 147 4.20 -5.75 -15.46
N LEU A 148 3.74 -6.02 -14.26
CA LEU A 148 3.37 -7.35 -13.79
C LEU A 148 1.88 -7.37 -13.49
N GLU A 149 1.15 -8.18 -14.22
CA GLU A 149 -0.27 -8.42 -13.99
C GLU A 149 -0.48 -9.60 -13.07
N VAL A 150 -1.45 -9.49 -12.17
CA VAL A 150 -1.78 -10.50 -11.18
C VAL A 150 -3.27 -10.46 -10.86
N GLN A 151 -3.88 -11.63 -10.75
CA GLN A 151 -5.19 -11.76 -10.12
C GLN A 151 -4.99 -11.93 -8.61
N LEU A 152 -5.19 -10.85 -7.87
CA LEU A 152 -5.02 -10.85 -6.42
C LEU A 152 -6.14 -11.65 -5.75
N GLN A 153 -5.74 -12.55 -4.86
CA GLN A 153 -6.64 -13.26 -3.93
C GLN A 153 -6.44 -12.77 -2.50
N SER A 154 -5.20 -12.45 -2.15
CA SER A 154 -4.82 -11.92 -0.86
C SER A 154 -3.80 -10.80 -1.03
N ILE A 155 -4.16 -9.59 -0.63
CA ILE A 155 -3.23 -8.44 -0.65
C ILE A 155 -2.00 -8.73 0.21
N VAL A 156 -2.19 -9.34 1.38
CA VAL A 156 -1.10 -9.60 2.33
C VAL A 156 -0.11 -10.65 1.81
N GLU A 157 -0.61 -11.65 1.05
CA GLU A 157 0.22 -12.77 0.59
C GLU A 157 0.76 -12.58 -0.83
N ASP A 158 -0.04 -12.01 -1.73
CA ASP A 158 0.29 -11.97 -3.15
C ASP A 158 1.18 -10.78 -3.52
N LEU A 159 1.01 -9.63 -2.84
CA LEU A 159 1.82 -8.45 -3.10
C LEU A 159 3.32 -8.69 -2.88
N PRO A 160 3.77 -9.29 -1.76
CA PRO A 160 5.19 -9.56 -1.56
C PRO A 160 5.79 -10.46 -2.64
N LYS A 161 5.04 -11.46 -3.12
CA LYS A 161 5.47 -12.37 -4.20
C LYS A 161 5.60 -11.62 -5.53
N THR A 162 4.62 -10.75 -5.83
CA THR A 162 4.64 -9.95 -7.06
C THR A 162 5.81 -8.96 -7.06
N TYR A 163 6.05 -8.29 -5.95
CA TYR A 163 7.19 -7.37 -5.82
C TYR A 163 8.54 -8.09 -5.94
N ALA A 164 8.67 -9.28 -5.35
CA ALA A 164 9.88 -10.08 -5.44
C ALA A 164 10.25 -10.39 -6.89
N ARG A 165 9.28 -10.66 -7.76
CA ARG A 165 9.53 -10.93 -9.20
C ARG A 165 10.30 -9.81 -9.89
N PHE A 166 10.06 -8.55 -9.52
CA PHE A 166 10.80 -7.42 -10.04
C PHE A 166 12.07 -7.13 -9.23
N TYR A 167 11.93 -6.99 -7.93
CA TYR A 167 13.03 -6.54 -7.08
C TYR A 167 14.21 -7.52 -7.02
N ASP A 168 13.93 -8.81 -7.13
CA ASP A 168 14.94 -9.87 -7.08
C ASP A 168 15.39 -10.29 -8.49
N SER A 169 14.93 -9.59 -9.55
CA SER A 169 15.36 -9.82 -10.93
C SER A 169 16.76 -9.26 -11.18
N SER A 170 17.36 -9.67 -12.30
CA SER A 170 18.69 -9.20 -12.68
C SER A 170 18.69 -7.70 -13.07
N PRO A 171 19.82 -7.00 -13.00
CA PRO A 171 19.94 -5.63 -13.48
C PRO A 171 19.49 -5.45 -14.93
N GLU A 172 19.78 -6.42 -15.80
CA GLU A 172 19.39 -6.40 -17.21
C GLU A 172 17.87 -6.38 -17.36
N ALA A 173 17.16 -7.19 -16.57
CA ALA A 173 15.68 -7.24 -16.55
C ALA A 173 15.06 -5.94 -16.02
N ARG A 174 15.80 -5.14 -15.28
CA ARG A 174 15.39 -3.84 -14.74
C ARG A 174 15.97 -2.65 -15.55
N THR A 175 16.59 -2.91 -16.69
CA THR A 175 17.16 -1.86 -17.55
C THR A 175 16.06 -1.25 -18.42
N CYS A 176 15.94 0.08 -18.36
CA CYS A 176 15.03 0.82 -19.22
C CYS A 176 15.38 0.65 -20.69
N SER A 177 14.46 0.16 -21.48
CA SER A 177 14.64 -0.06 -22.92
C SER A 177 14.83 1.23 -23.73
N GLN A 178 14.37 2.37 -23.17
CA GLN A 178 14.46 3.67 -23.87
C GLN A 178 15.76 4.39 -23.62
N CYS A 179 16.31 4.37 -22.39
CA CYS A 179 17.48 5.19 -22.04
C CYS A 179 18.64 4.41 -21.41
N GLY A 180 18.52 3.11 -21.24
CA GLY A 180 19.56 2.25 -20.68
C GLY A 180 19.78 2.39 -19.17
N THR A 181 19.01 3.23 -18.47
CA THR A 181 19.14 3.38 -17.02
C THR A 181 18.61 2.12 -16.32
N VAL A 182 19.39 1.57 -15.41
CA VAL A 182 18.97 0.45 -14.56
C VAL A 182 18.09 0.98 -13.44
N HIS A 183 16.88 0.43 -13.28
CA HIS A 183 16.01 0.76 -12.16
C HIS A 183 16.63 0.24 -10.84
N PRO A 184 16.75 1.09 -9.78
CA PRO A 184 17.48 0.75 -8.56
C PRO A 184 16.76 -0.27 -7.66
N GLY A 185 15.65 -0.83 -8.11
CA GLY A 185 14.89 -1.81 -7.34
C GLY A 185 14.26 -1.21 -6.09
N ARG A 186 14.60 -1.76 -4.93
CA ARG A 186 14.09 -1.30 -3.62
C ARG A 186 14.77 -0.03 -3.10
N ASP A 187 15.84 0.43 -3.74
CA ASP A 187 16.56 1.63 -3.30
C ASP A 187 15.76 2.90 -3.63
N TRP A 188 14.84 3.19 -2.72
CA TRP A 188 13.98 4.37 -2.79
C TRP A 188 14.78 5.67 -2.86
N ALA A 189 15.86 5.79 -2.10
CA ALA A 189 16.63 7.02 -2.05
C ALA A 189 17.28 7.32 -3.39
N THR A 190 17.88 6.33 -4.03
CA THR A 190 18.44 6.44 -5.37
C THR A 190 17.34 6.72 -6.40
N TRP A 191 16.21 6.01 -6.32
CA TRP A 191 15.09 6.22 -7.23
C TRP A 191 14.55 7.66 -7.12
N LEU A 192 14.28 8.15 -5.90
CA LEU A 192 13.80 9.51 -5.66
C LEU A 192 14.79 10.58 -6.12
N ALA A 193 16.09 10.36 -5.90
CA ALA A 193 17.12 11.31 -6.34
C ALA A 193 17.19 11.45 -7.87
N HIS A 194 16.90 10.37 -8.61
CA HIS A 194 16.75 10.43 -10.06
C HIS A 194 15.47 11.14 -10.46
N CYS A 195 14.36 10.81 -9.84
CA CYS A 195 13.05 11.41 -10.13
C CYS A 195 13.04 12.93 -9.91
N ALA A 196 13.74 13.42 -8.90
CA ALA A 196 13.83 14.85 -8.61
C ALA A 196 14.48 15.67 -9.75
N LYS A 197 15.24 15.01 -10.64
CA LYS A 197 15.88 15.65 -11.80
C LYS A 197 14.95 15.71 -13.01
N THR A 198 14.01 14.80 -13.12
CA THR A 198 13.18 14.61 -14.32
C THR A 198 11.72 14.99 -14.10
N TRP A 199 11.24 14.97 -12.85
CA TRP A 199 9.86 15.25 -12.51
C TRP A 199 9.75 16.56 -11.73
N PRO A 200 9.02 17.56 -12.26
CA PRO A 200 8.85 18.81 -11.53
C PRO A 200 8.18 18.53 -10.19
N GLN A 201 8.88 18.89 -9.13
CA GLN A 201 8.32 18.92 -7.78
C GLN A 201 7.20 19.96 -7.81
N THR A 202 5.94 19.54 -7.85
CA THR A 202 4.85 20.46 -7.60
C THR A 202 5.03 21.00 -6.18
N ALA A 203 5.22 22.34 -6.09
CA ALA A 203 5.31 23.01 -4.80
C ALA A 203 4.08 22.63 -3.97
N ALA A 204 4.31 22.17 -2.74
CA ALA A 204 3.25 21.89 -1.80
C ALA A 204 2.37 23.16 -1.68
N ARG A 205 1.09 23.06 -2.02
CA ARG A 205 0.08 24.09 -1.74
C ARG A 205 -0.28 24.05 -0.28
#